data_078267b1aee3f77e90d4f87e6fe906d6
#
_entry.id   078267b1aee3f77e90d4f87e6fe906d6
#
_cell.length_a   1.000
_cell.length_b   1.000
_cell.length_c   1.000
_cell.angle_alpha   90.00
_cell.angle_beta   90.00
_cell.angle_gamma   90.00
#
_symmetry.space_group_name_H-M   'P 1'
#
loop_
_entity.id
_entity.type
_entity.pdbx_description
1 polymer ?
#
loop_
_entity_poly.entity_id
_entity_poly.type
_entity_poly.pdbx_seq_one_letter_code
_entity_poly.pdbx_strand_id
1 'polypeptide(L)' 'MIKSLLVANRGEIACRIFRTARRMNVRTVAVYSDADAGARHVREADEAVRVGPAAARESYLDIAALLAAARATGAEAIHP' A
#
# COMPACT_ATOMS: atom_id res chain seq x y z
N MET A 1 -7.39 -4.63 -17.99
CA MET A 1 -6.25 -4.32 -17.10
C MET A 1 -6.75 -3.63 -15.83
N ILE A 2 -6.12 -3.91 -14.68
CA ILE A 2 -6.49 -3.23 -13.44
C ILE A 2 -6.18 -1.75 -13.52
N LYS A 3 -6.96 -0.96 -12.78
CA LYS A 3 -6.78 0.51 -12.74
C LYS A 3 -6.16 0.99 -11.44
N SER A 4 -6.14 0.14 -10.41
CA SER A 4 -5.60 0.50 -9.11
C SER A 4 -5.01 -0.71 -8.40
N LEU A 5 -3.92 -0.48 -7.67
CA LEU A 5 -3.15 -1.52 -7.01
C LEU A 5 -2.75 -1.07 -5.60
N LEU A 6 -3.13 -1.85 -4.60
CA LEU A 6 -2.64 -1.68 -3.25
C LEU A 6 -1.41 -2.56 -3.07
N VAL A 7 -0.31 -1.99 -2.61
CA VAL A 7 0.92 -2.74 -2.33
C VAL A 7 1.02 -2.98 -0.82
N ALA A 8 0.89 -4.24 -0.43
CA ALA A 8 0.94 -4.65 0.97
C ALA A 8 2.38 -4.89 1.42
N ASN A 9 3.25 -3.94 1.14
CA ASN A 9 4.65 -3.98 1.48
C ASN A 9 5.15 -2.57 1.80
N ARG A 10 6.40 -2.45 2.18
CA ARG A 10 6.97 -1.19 2.62
C ARG A 10 8.37 -0.98 2.02
N GLY A 11 8.90 0.22 2.24
CA GLY A 11 10.28 0.52 1.88
C GLY A 11 10.55 0.47 0.38
N GLU A 12 11.77 0.08 0.02
CA GLU A 12 12.24 0.10 -1.37
C GLU A 12 11.42 -0.83 -2.27
N ILE A 13 10.98 -1.97 -1.74
CA ILE A 13 10.16 -2.92 -2.52
C ILE A 13 8.88 -2.24 -2.97
N ALA A 14 8.18 -1.58 -2.05
CA ALA A 14 6.95 -0.86 -2.38
C ALA A 14 7.21 0.27 -3.38
N CYS A 15 8.28 1.03 -3.20
CA CYS A 15 8.63 2.12 -4.10
C CYS A 15 8.89 1.64 -5.53
N ARG A 16 9.56 0.51 -5.67
CA ARG A 16 9.83 -0.08 -6.99
C ARG A 16 8.54 -0.48 -7.70
N ILE A 17 7.62 -1.09 -6.98
CA ILE A 17 6.33 -1.49 -7.55
C ILE A 17 5.52 -0.25 -7.95
N PHE A 18 5.51 0.78 -7.12
CA PHE A 18 4.81 2.04 -7.44
C PHE A 18 5.35 2.70 -8.70
N ARG A 19 6.67 2.69 -8.90
CA ARG A 19 7.26 3.27 -10.11
C ARG A 19 6.81 2.54 -11.37
N THR A 20 6.76 1.21 -11.32
CA THR A 20 6.29 0.41 -12.46
C THR A 20 4.79 0.63 -12.70
N ALA A 21 3.98 0.61 -11.64
CA ALA A 21 2.55 0.84 -11.76
C ALA A 21 2.25 2.21 -12.37
N ARG A 22 3.00 3.24 -11.98
CA ARG A 22 2.82 4.58 -12.52
C ARG A 22 3.10 4.61 -14.02
N ARG A 23 4.13 3.91 -14.48
CA ARG A 23 4.42 3.81 -15.92
C ARG A 23 3.31 3.09 -16.69
N MET A 24 2.54 2.26 -16.03
CA MET A 24 1.42 1.54 -16.62
C MET A 24 0.09 2.27 -16.46
N ASN A 25 0.11 3.48 -15.90
CA ASN A 25 -1.09 4.28 -15.59
C ASN A 25 -2.02 3.58 -14.60
N VAL A 26 -1.44 2.83 -13.66
CA VAL A 26 -2.17 2.18 -12.58
C VAL A 26 -2.07 3.05 -11.33
N ARG A 27 -3.21 3.40 -10.73
CA ARG A 27 -3.26 4.18 -9.49
C ARG A 27 -2.71 3.33 -8.35
N THR A 28 -1.91 3.93 -7.50
CA THR A 28 -1.20 3.22 -6.43
C THR A 28 -1.75 3.58 -5.05
N VAL A 29 -1.86 2.56 -4.19
CA VAL A 29 -2.27 2.72 -2.81
C VAL A 29 -1.20 2.12 -1.91
N ALA A 30 -0.64 2.93 -1.03
CA ALA A 30 0.29 2.48 0.00
C ALA A 30 -0.48 2.15 1.27
N VAL A 31 0.06 1.21 2.04
CA VAL A 31 -0.39 0.98 3.41
C VAL A 31 0.80 1.23 4.32
N TYR A 32 0.54 1.66 5.55
CA TYR A 32 1.62 1.95 6.49
C TYR A 32 1.23 1.66 7.92
N SER A 33 2.22 1.19 8.69
CA SER A 33 2.11 1.10 10.14
C SER A 33 2.43 2.47 10.75
N ASP A 34 2.14 2.64 12.03
CA ASP A 34 2.45 3.89 12.74
C ASP A 34 3.93 4.27 12.65
N ALA A 35 4.83 3.29 12.61
CA ALA A 35 6.26 3.56 12.49
C ALA A 35 6.66 4.14 11.13
N ASP A 36 5.87 3.89 10.09
CA ASP A 36 6.19 4.26 8.72
C ASP A 36 5.34 5.41 8.16
N ALA A 37 4.64 6.14 9.02
CA ALA A 37 3.72 7.20 8.57
C ALA A 37 4.38 8.26 7.66
N GLY A 38 5.67 8.56 7.87
CA GLY A 38 6.42 9.51 7.05
C GLY A 38 7.34 8.84 6.05
N ALA A 39 7.22 7.54 5.84
CA ALA A 39 8.14 6.80 4.98
C ALA A 39 8.01 7.18 3.50
N ARG A 40 9.08 6.93 2.74
CA ARG A 40 9.14 7.29 1.33
C ARG A 40 8.03 6.62 0.51
N HIS A 41 7.75 5.33 0.75
CA HIS A 41 6.73 4.63 -0.01
C HIS A 41 5.34 5.25 0.17
N VAL A 42 5.06 5.81 1.35
CA VAL A 42 3.81 6.50 1.63
C VAL A 42 3.68 7.76 0.77
N ARG A 43 4.79 8.49 0.62
CA ARG A 43 4.80 9.74 -0.15
C ARG A 43 4.79 9.51 -1.66
N GLU A 44 5.28 8.36 -2.12
CA GLU A 44 5.33 8.05 -3.55
C GLU A 44 4.03 7.49 -4.12
N ALA A 45 3.12 7.01 -3.27
CA ALA A 45 1.84 6.47 -3.72
C ALA A 45 0.83 7.59 -3.97
N ASP A 46 -0.18 7.30 -4.78
CA ASP A 46 -1.28 8.24 -5.02
C ASP A 46 -2.16 8.38 -3.78
N GLU A 47 -2.29 7.33 -3.00
CA GLU A 47 -3.12 7.28 -1.81
C GLU A 47 -2.43 6.42 -0.75
N ALA A 48 -2.68 6.69 0.54
CA ALA A 48 -2.08 5.92 1.60
C ALA A 48 -3.07 5.70 2.75
N VAL A 49 -3.04 4.51 3.36
CA VAL A 49 -3.94 4.15 4.45
C VAL A 49 -3.16 3.53 5.59
N ARG A 50 -3.41 4.00 6.80
CA ARG A 50 -2.86 3.39 8.01
C ARG A 50 -3.50 2.03 8.22
N VAL A 51 -2.69 1.01 8.51
CA VAL A 51 -3.19 -0.35 8.71
C VAL A 51 -2.98 -0.90 10.12
N GLY A 52 -2.21 -0.23 10.97
CA GLY A 52 -2.04 -0.71 12.33
C GLY A 52 -0.78 -0.18 13.03
N PRO A 53 -0.50 -0.70 14.23
CA PRO A 53 0.69 -0.32 14.99
C PRO A 53 1.97 -0.84 14.32
N ALA A 54 3.13 -0.52 14.90
CA ALA A 54 4.44 -0.80 14.30
C ALA A 54 4.72 -2.28 14.05
N ALA A 55 4.16 -3.19 14.85
CA ALA A 55 4.40 -4.62 14.67
C ALA A 55 3.82 -5.12 13.34
N ALA A 56 4.64 -5.81 12.54
CA ALA A 56 4.23 -6.25 11.20
C ALA A 56 2.97 -7.13 11.22
N ARG A 57 2.86 -8.06 12.17
CA ARG A 57 1.69 -8.94 12.23
C ARG A 57 0.39 -8.22 12.59
N GLU A 58 0.47 -7.00 13.11
CA GLU A 58 -0.68 -6.17 13.45
C GLU A 58 -0.93 -5.09 12.39
N SER A 59 -0.17 -5.09 11.31
CA SER A 59 -0.25 -4.09 10.24
C SER A 59 -0.07 -4.76 8.87
N TYR A 60 1.16 -4.90 8.39
CA TYR A 60 1.42 -5.44 7.05
C TYR A 60 1.02 -6.90 6.86
N LEU A 61 0.97 -7.68 7.92
CA LEU A 61 0.58 -9.08 7.89
C LEU A 61 -0.86 -9.31 8.38
N ASP A 62 -1.58 -8.25 8.71
CA ASP A 62 -2.99 -8.32 9.11
C ASP A 62 -3.87 -8.29 7.86
N ILE A 63 -4.33 -9.44 7.43
CA ILE A 63 -5.13 -9.57 6.21
C ILE A 63 -6.42 -8.75 6.29
N ALA A 64 -7.09 -8.74 7.44
CA ALA A 64 -8.32 -7.98 7.60
C ALA A 64 -8.09 -6.48 7.41
N ALA A 65 -6.99 -5.95 7.95
CA ALA A 65 -6.64 -4.55 7.80
C ALA A 65 -6.33 -4.21 6.34
N LEU A 66 -5.62 -5.09 5.64
CA LEU A 66 -5.29 -4.89 4.22
C LEU A 66 -6.54 -4.91 3.35
N LEU A 67 -7.46 -5.83 3.60
CA LEU A 67 -8.72 -5.89 2.85
C LEU A 67 -9.58 -4.66 3.13
N ALA A 68 -9.63 -4.19 4.37
CA ALA A 68 -10.35 -2.97 4.71
C ALA A 68 -9.77 -1.76 3.98
N ALA A 69 -8.45 -1.66 3.90
CA ALA A 69 -7.77 -0.59 3.18
C ALA A 69 -8.09 -0.65 1.68
N ALA A 70 -8.09 -1.85 1.09
CA ALA A 70 -8.43 -2.03 -0.31
C ALA A 70 -9.87 -1.59 -0.60
N ARG A 71 -10.81 -1.97 0.26
CA ARG A 71 -12.21 -1.55 0.11
C ARG A 71 -12.38 -0.06 0.24
N ALA A 72 -11.72 0.56 1.22
CA ALA A 72 -11.84 1.99 1.47
C ALA A 72 -11.31 2.83 0.31
N THR A 73 -10.32 2.34 -0.42
CA THR A 73 -9.67 3.05 -1.53
C THR A 73 -10.18 2.62 -2.90
N GLY A 74 -10.98 1.57 -2.98
CA GLY A 74 -11.43 1.01 -4.24
C GLY A 74 -10.34 0.30 -5.03
N ALA A 75 -9.26 -0.13 -4.37
CA ALA A 75 -8.19 -0.84 -5.05
C ALA A 75 -8.69 -2.15 -5.65
N GLU A 76 -8.37 -2.40 -6.90
CA GLU A 76 -8.84 -3.58 -7.63
C GLU A 76 -7.96 -4.81 -7.44
N ALA A 77 -6.72 -4.61 -6.98
CA ALA A 77 -5.79 -5.70 -6.75
C ALA A 77 -4.89 -5.38 -5.56
N ILE A 78 -4.33 -6.44 -4.97
CA ILE A 78 -3.38 -6.33 -3.86
C ILE A 78 -2.12 -7.09 -4.25
N HIS A 79 -0.98 -6.41 -4.19
CA HIS A 79 0.33 -7.04 -4.35
C HIS A 79 0.89 -7.32 -2.96
N PRO A 80 1.10 -8.59 -2.60
CA PRO A 80 1.61 -8.94 -1.27
C PRO A 80 3.06 -8.55 -1.04
#